data_7380510ca6615486a8d16329ea1bb99f
#
_entry.id   7380510ca6615486a8d16329ea1bb99f
#
_cell.length_a   1.000
_cell.length_b   1.000
_cell.length_c   1.000
_cell.angle_alpha   90.00
_cell.angle_beta   90.00
_cell.angle_gamma   90.00
#
_symmetry.space_group_name_H-M   'P 1'
#
loop_
_entity.id
_entity.type
_entity.pdbx_description
1 polymer ?
#
loop_
_entity_poly.entity_id
_entity_poly.type
_entity_poly.pdbx_seq_one_letter_code
_entity_poly.pdbx_strand_id
1 'polypeptide(L)'
;ALPIYKTADSSPIILAKCCHDMDILSWLLGSRCRTVSSFGDLRYFREENAPAGSPARCTDGCPHSGSCPYYAPALYLDDNTPWPTALTALGPDQSYEARKKALEEGPYGKCVFHNDNDVVDHQVASLLFENGTTVAFTMCAFSDACDRTVKFMGTRGEIRASMDNNVIEVTQFGAGVRTGTTAVYTVKPGSTGHSGGDEGIMEEFVSILKGERE
;
A
#
# COMPACT_ATOMS: atom_id res chain seq x y z
N ALA A 1 4.77 -5.34 -1.48
CA ALA A 1 4.70 -6.58 -0.71
C ALA A 1 4.01 -7.62 -1.58
N LEU A 2 4.64 -8.78 -1.77
CA LEU A 2 4.00 -9.88 -2.48
C LEU A 2 2.85 -10.43 -1.63
N PRO A 3 1.73 -10.82 -2.23
CA PRO A 3 0.57 -11.36 -1.51
C PRO A 3 0.85 -12.79 -1.05
N ILE A 4 1.45 -12.94 0.10
CA ILE A 4 1.70 -14.21 0.79
C ILE A 4 0.93 -14.24 2.10
N TYR A 5 -0.35 -13.88 2.04
CA TYR A 5 -1.19 -13.73 3.21
C TYR A 5 -2.15 -14.91 3.35
N LYS A 6 -2.14 -15.52 4.54
CA LYS A 6 -3.17 -16.44 5.01
C LYS A 6 -3.89 -15.83 6.19
N THR A 7 -5.19 -16.00 6.23
CA THR A 7 -6.01 -15.55 7.36
C THR A 7 -5.55 -16.15 8.69
N ALA A 8 -5.07 -17.41 8.67
CA ALA A 8 -4.61 -18.11 9.86
C ALA A 8 -3.27 -17.61 10.41
N ASP A 9 -2.36 -17.14 9.53
CA ASP A 9 -0.98 -16.79 9.88
C ASP A 9 -0.73 -15.27 9.86
N SER A 10 -1.62 -14.52 9.24
CA SER A 10 -1.47 -13.09 9.01
C SER A 10 -2.85 -12.43 8.98
N SER A 11 -2.97 -11.29 8.31
CA SER A 11 -4.22 -10.58 8.13
C SER A 11 -4.40 -10.15 6.67
N PRO A 12 -5.66 -9.95 6.21
CA PRO A 12 -5.90 -9.44 4.87
C PRO A 12 -5.29 -8.05 4.69
N ILE A 13 -5.00 -7.68 3.44
CA ILE A 13 -4.34 -6.40 3.10
C ILE A 13 -5.09 -5.20 3.67
N ILE A 14 -6.42 -5.27 3.73
CA ILE A 14 -7.25 -4.21 4.32
C ILE A 14 -6.88 -3.91 5.78
N LEU A 15 -6.45 -4.90 6.54
CA LEU A 15 -5.96 -4.73 7.91
C LEU A 15 -4.45 -4.50 7.97
N ALA A 16 -3.66 -5.23 7.17
CA ALA A 16 -2.20 -5.18 7.25
C ALA A 16 -1.61 -3.87 6.71
N LYS A 17 -2.30 -3.22 5.76
CA LYS A 17 -1.81 -2.00 5.08
C LYS A 17 -2.85 -0.90 5.00
N CYS A 18 -4.09 -1.20 4.61
CA CYS A 18 -5.11 -0.19 4.45
C CYS A 18 -5.69 0.33 5.77
N CYS A 19 -5.26 -0.22 6.92
CA CYS A 19 -5.53 0.40 8.22
C CYS A 19 -5.06 1.85 8.27
N HIS A 20 -3.91 2.18 7.67
CA HIS A 20 -3.44 3.56 7.55
C HIS A 20 -4.40 4.42 6.71
N ASP A 21 -4.95 3.85 5.64
CA ASP A 21 -5.89 4.55 4.76
C ASP A 21 -7.23 4.82 5.48
N MET A 22 -7.71 3.86 6.27
CA MET A 22 -8.93 4.02 7.06
C MET A 22 -8.76 5.02 8.20
N ASP A 23 -7.60 5.02 8.83
CA ASP A 23 -7.25 5.95 9.91
C ASP A 23 -7.19 7.39 9.38
N ILE A 24 -6.42 7.63 8.31
CA ILE A 24 -6.31 8.98 7.72
C ILE A 24 -7.65 9.50 7.20
N LEU A 25 -8.51 8.65 6.65
CA LEU A 25 -9.86 9.05 6.25
C LEU A 25 -10.69 9.51 7.44
N SER A 26 -10.67 8.76 8.54
CA SER A 26 -11.39 9.10 9.76
C SER A 26 -10.87 10.41 10.37
N TRP A 27 -9.56 10.60 10.39
CA TRP A 27 -8.91 11.81 10.86
C TRP A 27 -9.26 13.04 10.01
N LEU A 28 -9.10 12.94 8.68
CA LEU A 28 -9.37 14.05 7.76
C LEU A 28 -10.85 14.47 7.74
N LEU A 29 -11.78 13.50 7.88
CA LEU A 29 -13.22 13.77 7.89
C LEU A 29 -13.74 14.21 9.26
N GLY A 30 -12.96 14.03 10.33
CA GLY A 30 -13.34 14.35 11.71
C GLY A 30 -14.65 13.64 12.12
N SER A 31 -14.88 12.42 11.62
CA SER A 31 -16.16 11.71 11.78
C SER A 31 -15.95 10.21 11.81
N ARG A 32 -16.86 9.48 12.44
CA ARG A 32 -16.83 8.03 12.50
C ARG A 32 -17.53 7.42 11.29
N CYS A 33 -17.02 6.30 10.81
CA CYS A 33 -17.70 5.51 9.79
C CYS A 33 -18.91 4.79 10.41
N ARG A 34 -20.11 4.99 9.83
CA ARG A 34 -21.36 4.41 10.30
C ARG A 34 -21.73 3.12 9.56
N THR A 35 -21.46 3.08 8.25
CA THR A 35 -21.87 1.96 7.39
C THR A 35 -20.79 1.66 6.38
N VAL A 36 -20.54 0.36 6.18
CA VAL A 36 -19.60 -0.17 5.18
C VAL A 36 -20.32 -1.18 4.30
N SER A 37 -20.14 -1.07 2.99
CA SER A 37 -20.46 -2.12 2.03
C SER A 37 -19.21 -2.41 1.20
N SER A 38 -18.84 -3.66 1.07
CA SER A 38 -17.58 -4.02 0.43
C SER A 38 -17.68 -5.28 -0.41
N PHE A 39 -16.94 -5.29 -1.52
CA PHE A 39 -16.76 -6.43 -2.41
C PHE A 39 -15.28 -6.62 -2.67
N GLY A 40 -14.82 -7.85 -2.58
CA GLY A 40 -13.45 -8.24 -2.87
C GLY A 40 -13.36 -9.74 -3.10
N ASP A 41 -12.32 -10.16 -3.78
CA ASP A 41 -12.09 -11.59 -4.08
C ASP A 41 -10.58 -11.84 -4.27
N LEU A 42 -10.19 -13.11 -4.22
CA LEU A 42 -8.89 -13.58 -4.68
C LEU A 42 -9.08 -14.07 -6.13
N ARG A 43 -8.64 -13.27 -7.09
CA ARG A 43 -8.87 -13.53 -8.52
C ARG A 43 -7.61 -13.75 -9.31
N TYR A 44 -6.58 -12.99 -9.02
CA TYR A 44 -5.38 -12.96 -9.86
C TYR A 44 -4.29 -13.90 -9.35
N PHE A 45 -3.97 -13.84 -8.06
CA PHE A 45 -2.91 -14.66 -7.47
C PHE A 45 -3.39 -16.07 -7.12
N ARG A 46 -3.78 -16.83 -8.15
CA ARG A 46 -4.31 -18.20 -8.09
C ARG A 46 -3.53 -19.09 -9.03
N GLU A 47 -3.54 -20.39 -8.76
CA GLU A 47 -2.85 -21.40 -9.55
C GLU A 47 -3.31 -21.44 -11.02
N GLU A 48 -4.59 -21.23 -11.27
CA GLU A 48 -5.16 -21.19 -12.61
C GLU A 48 -4.60 -20.05 -13.50
N ASN A 49 -4.02 -19.02 -12.89
CA ASN A 49 -3.38 -17.89 -13.57
C ASN A 49 -1.85 -18.01 -13.60
N ALA A 50 -1.30 -19.11 -13.10
CA ALA A 50 0.13 -19.32 -13.12
C ALA A 50 0.67 -19.39 -14.55
N PRO A 51 1.75 -18.71 -14.90
CA PRO A 51 2.38 -18.86 -16.21
C PRO A 51 2.78 -20.32 -16.44
N ALA A 52 2.54 -20.81 -17.64
CA ALA A 52 2.76 -22.22 -17.99
C ALA A 52 4.20 -22.66 -17.67
N GLY A 53 4.35 -23.76 -16.91
CA GLY A 53 5.66 -24.28 -16.50
C GLY A 53 6.35 -23.48 -15.38
N SER A 54 5.67 -22.53 -14.74
CA SER A 54 6.22 -21.88 -13.56
C SER A 54 6.32 -22.87 -12.39
N PRO A 55 7.47 -22.94 -11.69
CA PRO A 55 7.66 -23.80 -10.53
C PRO A 55 6.99 -23.24 -9.28
N ALA A 56 6.91 -24.03 -8.23
CA ALA A 56 6.42 -23.61 -6.93
C ALA A 56 7.23 -22.46 -6.29
N ARG A 57 8.51 -22.32 -6.66
CA ARG A 57 9.40 -21.25 -6.20
C ARG A 57 10.05 -20.56 -7.39
N CYS A 58 10.23 -19.25 -7.30
CA CYS A 58 10.92 -18.48 -8.34
C CYS A 58 12.37 -18.92 -8.55
N THR A 59 13.01 -19.42 -7.50
CA THR A 59 14.42 -19.89 -7.50
C THR A 59 14.62 -21.25 -8.19
N ASP A 60 13.56 -21.99 -8.49
CA ASP A 60 13.65 -23.35 -9.03
C ASP A 60 13.71 -23.37 -10.57
N GLY A 61 14.39 -22.41 -11.17
CA GLY A 61 14.58 -22.35 -12.62
C GLY A 61 13.34 -21.89 -13.38
N CYS A 62 12.62 -20.91 -12.88
CA CYS A 62 11.41 -20.38 -13.51
C CYS A 62 11.68 -19.87 -14.95
N PRO A 63 10.98 -20.39 -15.98
CA PRO A 63 11.17 -19.97 -17.37
C PRO A 63 10.70 -18.54 -17.65
N HIS A 64 9.97 -17.94 -16.71
CA HIS A 64 9.43 -16.58 -16.82
C HIS A 64 10.26 -15.52 -16.08
N SER A 65 11.52 -15.82 -15.72
CA SER A 65 12.38 -14.91 -14.97
C SER A 65 12.58 -13.54 -15.62
N GLY A 66 12.52 -13.45 -16.95
CA GLY A 66 12.68 -12.19 -17.70
C GLY A 66 11.36 -11.48 -18.06
N SER A 67 10.20 -12.04 -17.72
CA SER A 67 8.90 -11.49 -18.12
C SER A 67 7.88 -11.38 -16.99
N CYS A 68 8.07 -12.11 -15.91
CA CYS A 68 7.16 -12.10 -14.78
C CYS A 68 7.40 -10.86 -13.89
N PRO A 69 6.43 -9.96 -13.71
CA PRO A 69 6.58 -8.78 -12.86
C PRO A 69 6.72 -9.12 -11.36
N TYR A 70 6.43 -10.37 -10.97
CA TYR A 70 6.50 -10.86 -9.60
C TYR A 70 7.68 -11.78 -9.35
N TYR A 71 8.67 -11.81 -10.25
CA TYR A 71 9.83 -12.67 -10.10
C TYR A 71 10.66 -12.26 -8.87
N ALA A 72 10.54 -13.02 -7.80
CA ALA A 72 11.14 -12.66 -6.51
C ALA A 72 12.65 -12.36 -6.54
N PRO A 73 13.50 -13.09 -7.29
CA PRO A 73 14.91 -12.74 -7.38
C PRO A 73 15.19 -11.36 -8.00
N ALA A 74 14.39 -10.91 -8.97
CA ALA A 74 14.56 -9.58 -9.55
C ALA A 74 14.27 -8.46 -8.53
N LEU A 75 13.36 -8.70 -7.58
CA LEU A 75 13.06 -7.74 -6.52
C LEU A 75 14.05 -7.82 -5.35
N TYR A 76 14.37 -9.02 -4.90
CA TYR A 76 15.05 -9.21 -3.61
C TYR A 76 16.57 -9.42 -3.72
N LEU A 77 17.09 -9.75 -4.91
CA LEU A 77 18.52 -9.92 -5.14
C LEU A 77 19.16 -8.75 -5.90
N ASP A 78 18.37 -7.80 -6.38
CA ASP A 78 18.87 -6.56 -6.97
C ASP A 78 19.24 -5.56 -5.86
N ASP A 79 20.51 -5.15 -5.85
CA ASP A 79 21.03 -4.17 -4.87
C ASP A 79 20.56 -2.74 -5.20
N ASN A 80 20.04 -2.50 -6.40
CA ASN A 80 19.51 -1.21 -6.83
C ASN A 80 18.00 -1.10 -6.66
N THR A 81 17.35 -2.05 -5.96
CA THR A 81 15.91 -1.97 -5.73
C THR A 81 15.55 -0.63 -5.08
N PRO A 82 14.54 0.08 -5.60
CA PRO A 82 14.14 1.38 -5.04
C PRO A 82 13.47 1.28 -3.67
N TRP A 83 13.17 0.05 -3.23
CA TRP A 83 12.54 -0.20 -1.95
C TRP A 83 13.43 -1.05 -1.03
N PRO A 84 14.44 -0.45 -0.37
CA PRO A 84 15.40 -1.17 0.46
C PRO A 84 14.76 -1.95 1.62
N THR A 85 13.59 -1.51 2.11
CA THR A 85 12.84 -2.22 3.14
C THR A 85 12.32 -3.58 2.68
N ALA A 86 12.19 -3.82 1.37
CA ALA A 86 11.86 -5.15 0.86
C ALA A 86 12.95 -6.16 1.19
N LEU A 87 14.22 -5.75 1.18
CA LEU A 87 15.35 -6.60 1.47
C LEU A 87 15.39 -6.99 2.95
N THR A 88 15.04 -6.09 3.85
CA THR A 88 15.03 -6.36 5.29
C THR A 88 13.98 -7.39 5.70
N ALA A 89 12.95 -7.59 4.88
CA ALA A 89 11.95 -8.63 5.09
C ALA A 89 12.54 -10.06 5.01
N LEU A 90 13.69 -10.21 4.37
CA LEU A 90 14.40 -11.50 4.25
C LEU A 90 15.24 -11.85 5.48
N GLY A 91 15.51 -10.90 6.36
CA GLY A 91 16.29 -11.11 7.58
C GLY A 91 17.30 -9.98 7.85
N PRO A 92 18.04 -10.06 8.94
CA PRO A 92 19.00 -9.03 9.33
C PRO A 92 20.28 -9.04 8.48
N ASP A 93 20.69 -10.20 7.97
CA ASP A 93 21.83 -10.31 7.07
C ASP A 93 21.41 -9.98 5.64
N GLN A 94 21.94 -8.88 5.12
CA GLN A 94 21.62 -8.36 3.80
C GLN A 94 22.63 -8.79 2.71
N SER A 95 23.55 -9.71 3.02
CA SER A 95 24.45 -10.27 2.02
C SER A 95 23.65 -10.98 0.91
N TYR A 96 24.18 -10.98 -0.30
CA TYR A 96 23.54 -11.67 -1.43
C TYR A 96 23.24 -13.13 -1.12
N GLU A 97 24.20 -13.84 -0.48
CA GLU A 97 24.05 -15.26 -0.16
C GLU A 97 22.94 -15.51 0.88
N ALA A 98 22.83 -14.65 1.90
CA ALA A 98 21.77 -14.75 2.90
C ALA A 98 20.41 -14.48 2.29
N ARG A 99 20.29 -13.45 1.45
CA ARG A 99 19.05 -13.12 0.73
C ARG A 99 18.64 -14.26 -0.22
N LYS A 100 19.59 -14.80 -0.98
CA LYS A 100 19.36 -15.94 -1.88
C LYS A 100 18.84 -17.15 -1.10
N LYS A 101 19.50 -17.51 -0.01
CA LYS A 101 19.07 -18.60 0.86
C LYS A 101 17.66 -18.35 1.42
N ALA A 102 17.36 -17.13 1.85
CA ALA A 102 16.04 -16.77 2.34
C ALA A 102 14.94 -16.90 1.25
N LEU A 103 15.27 -16.68 -0.02
CA LEU A 103 14.35 -16.95 -1.13
C LEU A 103 14.23 -18.45 -1.43
N GLU A 104 15.30 -19.21 -1.32
CA GLU A 104 15.29 -20.65 -1.55
C GLU A 104 14.49 -21.41 -0.49
N GLU A 105 14.56 -20.99 0.77
CA GLU A 105 13.96 -21.70 1.90
C GLU A 105 12.70 -21.01 2.46
N GLY A 106 12.64 -19.69 2.41
CA GLY A 106 11.62 -18.88 3.08
C GLY A 106 10.37 -18.61 2.21
N PRO A 107 9.38 -17.93 2.78
CA PRO A 107 8.10 -17.69 2.10
C PRO A 107 8.19 -16.75 0.89
N TYR A 108 9.13 -15.80 0.90
CA TYR A 108 9.24 -14.78 -0.14
C TYR A 108 9.73 -15.28 -1.51
N GLY A 109 10.31 -16.47 -1.55
CA GLY A 109 10.70 -17.12 -2.81
C GLY A 109 9.60 -17.95 -3.46
N LYS A 110 8.47 -18.20 -2.78
CA LYS A 110 7.34 -18.92 -3.37
C LYS A 110 6.76 -18.13 -4.55
N CYS A 111 6.33 -18.86 -5.58
CA CYS A 111 5.59 -18.25 -6.68
C CYS A 111 4.26 -17.69 -6.15
N VAL A 112 3.95 -16.45 -6.50
CA VAL A 112 2.72 -15.78 -6.04
C VAL A 112 1.45 -16.47 -6.52
N PHE A 113 1.53 -17.23 -7.62
CA PHE A 113 0.42 -17.97 -8.18
C PHE A 113 0.28 -19.38 -7.57
N HIS A 114 1.37 -20.00 -7.13
CA HIS A 114 1.39 -21.32 -6.48
C HIS A 114 1.39 -21.21 -4.94
N ASN A 115 1.04 -20.04 -4.43
CA ASN A 115 0.93 -19.83 -3.00
C ASN A 115 -0.49 -20.17 -2.53
N ASP A 116 -0.59 -20.52 -1.28
CA ASP A 116 -1.83 -20.90 -0.62
C ASP A 116 -2.56 -19.70 0.04
N ASN A 117 -2.56 -18.55 -0.64
CA ASN A 117 -3.29 -17.36 -0.22
C ASN A 117 -4.80 -17.64 -0.10
N ASP A 118 -5.43 -17.06 0.92
CA ASP A 118 -6.88 -17.14 1.15
C ASP A 118 -7.51 -15.75 1.38
N VAL A 119 -6.74 -14.68 1.12
CA VAL A 119 -7.18 -13.30 1.28
C VAL A 119 -7.42 -12.62 -0.06
N VAL A 120 -8.26 -11.59 -0.06
CA VAL A 120 -8.57 -10.84 -1.29
C VAL A 120 -7.32 -10.16 -1.87
N ASP A 121 -7.17 -10.18 -3.19
CA ASP A 121 -6.12 -9.47 -3.92
C ASP A 121 -6.60 -8.14 -4.54
N HIS A 122 -7.90 -7.91 -4.54
CA HIS A 122 -8.53 -6.62 -4.84
C HIS A 122 -9.79 -6.45 -4.01
N GLN A 123 -10.11 -5.20 -3.68
CA GLN A 123 -11.27 -4.87 -2.87
C GLN A 123 -11.76 -3.46 -3.16
N VAL A 124 -13.07 -3.29 -3.24
CA VAL A 124 -13.72 -1.98 -3.23
C VAL A 124 -14.61 -1.89 -2.01
N ALA A 125 -14.69 -0.71 -1.41
CA ALA A 125 -15.56 -0.44 -0.28
C ALA A 125 -16.25 0.92 -0.42
N SER A 126 -17.53 0.96 -0.11
CA SER A 126 -18.30 2.19 0.04
C SER A 126 -18.52 2.44 1.53
N LEU A 127 -18.12 3.61 2.00
CA LEU A 127 -18.20 3.99 3.40
C LEU A 127 -19.17 5.19 3.53
N LEU A 128 -20.01 5.16 4.57
CA LEU A 128 -20.86 6.28 4.95
C LEU A 128 -20.48 6.72 6.36
N PHE A 129 -20.09 7.96 6.52
CA PHE A 129 -19.71 8.58 7.78
C PHE A 129 -20.90 9.25 8.46
N GLU A 130 -20.84 9.45 9.79
CA GLU A 130 -21.92 10.05 10.59
C GLU A 130 -22.25 11.47 10.15
N ASN A 131 -21.24 12.24 9.66
CA ASN A 131 -21.42 13.58 9.12
C ASN A 131 -22.03 13.60 7.70
N GLY A 132 -22.44 12.45 7.15
CA GLY A 132 -23.03 12.31 5.83
C GLY A 132 -22.04 12.19 4.68
N THR A 133 -20.72 12.27 4.92
CA THR A 133 -19.70 12.08 3.89
C THR A 133 -19.68 10.64 3.42
N THR A 134 -19.59 10.45 2.10
CA THR A 134 -19.42 9.14 1.47
C THR A 134 -18.02 8.99 0.91
N VAL A 135 -17.44 7.78 1.02
CA VAL A 135 -16.13 7.46 0.47
C VAL A 135 -16.23 6.20 -0.39
N ALA A 136 -15.63 6.26 -1.57
CA ALA A 136 -15.33 5.09 -2.39
C ALA A 136 -13.84 4.76 -2.22
N PHE A 137 -13.57 3.59 -1.68
CA PHE A 137 -12.20 3.08 -1.45
C PHE A 137 -11.92 1.92 -2.39
N THR A 138 -10.71 1.89 -2.95
CA THR A 138 -10.26 0.79 -3.81
C THR A 138 -8.86 0.36 -3.41
N MET A 139 -8.68 -0.94 -3.24
CA MET A 139 -7.40 -1.59 -3.03
C MET A 139 -7.17 -2.63 -4.15
N CYS A 140 -5.95 -2.65 -4.68
CA CYS A 140 -5.50 -3.63 -5.66
C CYS A 140 -4.07 -4.04 -5.35
N ALA A 141 -3.81 -5.35 -5.26
CA ALA A 141 -2.50 -5.90 -4.95
C ALA A 141 -1.63 -6.13 -6.19
N PHE A 142 -2.17 -5.95 -7.40
CA PHE A 142 -1.50 -6.16 -8.69
C PHE A 142 -1.46 -4.91 -9.57
N SER A 143 -1.48 -3.72 -8.95
CA SER A 143 -1.18 -2.46 -9.63
C SER A 143 0.32 -2.27 -9.80
N ASP A 144 0.72 -1.51 -10.82
CA ASP A 144 2.13 -1.16 -11.07
C ASP A 144 2.66 -0.25 -9.95
N ALA A 145 1.99 0.86 -9.71
CA ALA A 145 2.33 1.76 -8.63
C ALA A 145 1.74 1.30 -7.27
N CYS A 146 2.53 1.44 -6.21
CA CYS A 146 2.06 1.27 -4.83
C CYS A 146 1.65 2.63 -4.23
N ASP A 147 1.10 3.52 -5.06
CA ASP A 147 0.71 4.88 -4.68
C ASP A 147 -0.59 4.89 -3.86
N ARG A 148 -0.71 5.90 -3.03
CA ARG A 148 -1.96 6.32 -2.41
C ARG A 148 -2.41 7.63 -3.03
N THR A 149 -3.50 7.56 -3.77
CA THR A 149 -4.14 8.74 -4.33
C THR A 149 -5.45 9.03 -3.61
N VAL A 150 -5.76 10.29 -3.41
CA VAL A 150 -7.03 10.70 -2.81
C VAL A 150 -7.63 11.87 -3.57
N LYS A 151 -8.96 11.86 -3.68
CA LYS A 151 -9.73 12.99 -4.20
C LYS A 151 -10.86 13.34 -3.22
N PHE A 152 -10.85 14.59 -2.74
CA PHE A 152 -11.97 15.17 -2.01
C PHE A 152 -12.80 16.04 -2.95
N MET A 153 -14.11 15.84 -2.95
CA MET A 153 -15.06 16.62 -3.72
C MET A 153 -15.98 17.34 -2.74
N GLY A 154 -15.70 18.61 -2.53
CA GLY A 154 -16.47 19.47 -1.62
C GLY A 154 -17.37 20.43 -2.38
N THR A 155 -18.19 21.16 -1.63
CA THR A 155 -19.16 22.15 -2.21
C THR A 155 -18.49 23.46 -2.62
N ARG A 156 -17.27 23.72 -2.18
CA ARG A 156 -16.52 24.97 -2.47
C ARG A 156 -15.22 24.73 -3.23
N GLY A 157 -14.86 23.49 -3.47
CA GLY A 157 -13.60 23.12 -4.13
C GLY A 157 -13.36 21.63 -4.15
N GLU A 158 -12.26 21.24 -4.74
CA GLU A 158 -11.76 19.86 -4.70
C GLU A 158 -10.29 19.82 -4.32
N ILE A 159 -9.88 18.70 -3.72
CA ILE A 159 -8.47 18.39 -3.42
C ILE A 159 -8.12 17.08 -4.12
N ARG A 160 -6.92 17.05 -4.71
CA ARG A 160 -6.31 15.83 -5.21
C ARG A 160 -4.92 15.69 -4.61
N ALA A 161 -4.55 14.50 -4.20
CA ALA A 161 -3.22 14.24 -3.70
C ALA A 161 -2.71 12.86 -4.15
N SER A 162 -1.39 12.77 -4.29
CA SER A 162 -0.64 11.54 -4.56
C SER A 162 0.56 11.52 -3.63
N MET A 163 0.73 10.41 -2.91
CA MET A 163 1.88 10.23 -2.01
C MET A 163 3.19 10.08 -2.77
N ASP A 164 3.21 9.27 -3.84
CA ASP A 164 4.42 9.02 -4.61
C ASP A 164 4.94 10.31 -5.28
N ASN A 165 4.02 11.17 -5.71
CA ASN A 165 4.38 12.45 -6.31
C ASN A 165 4.63 13.56 -5.27
N ASN A 166 4.30 13.34 -4.00
CA ASN A 166 4.39 14.34 -2.93
C ASN A 166 3.69 15.65 -3.26
N VAL A 167 2.53 15.57 -3.92
CA VAL A 167 1.79 16.72 -4.43
C VAL A 167 0.36 16.73 -3.89
N ILE A 168 -0.08 17.92 -3.48
CA ILE A 168 -1.46 18.22 -3.12
C ILE A 168 -1.94 19.37 -3.99
N GLU A 169 -2.97 19.14 -4.78
CA GLU A 169 -3.65 20.16 -5.58
C GLU A 169 -4.95 20.57 -4.92
N VAL A 170 -5.10 21.84 -4.65
CA VAL A 170 -6.32 22.41 -4.05
C VAL A 170 -6.96 23.35 -5.06
N THR A 171 -8.13 23.00 -5.58
CA THR A 171 -8.90 23.84 -6.50
C THR A 171 -10.07 24.47 -5.75
N GLN A 172 -10.06 25.78 -5.62
CA GLN A 172 -11.20 26.55 -5.11
C GLN A 172 -12.12 26.91 -6.29
N PHE A 173 -13.41 26.67 -6.15
CA PHE A 173 -14.37 27.01 -7.21
C PHE A 173 -14.53 28.52 -7.37
N GLY A 174 -14.57 28.99 -8.62
CA GLY A 174 -14.85 30.37 -8.97
C GLY A 174 -16.34 30.60 -9.27
N ALA A 175 -16.67 31.79 -9.71
CA ALA A 175 -18.06 32.25 -9.98
C ALA A 175 -18.62 31.73 -11.31
N GLY A 176 -18.12 30.66 -11.88
CA GLY A 176 -18.60 30.09 -13.15
C GLY A 176 -18.09 28.68 -13.36
N VAL A 177 -18.55 28.04 -14.43
CA VAL A 177 -18.11 26.66 -14.75
C VAL A 177 -16.64 26.68 -15.13
N ARG A 178 -15.82 25.87 -14.43
CA ARG A 178 -14.37 25.71 -14.67
C ARG A 178 -13.56 27.01 -14.54
N THR A 179 -14.00 27.93 -13.67
CA THR A 179 -13.31 29.18 -13.37
C THR A 179 -12.55 29.12 -12.02
N GLY A 180 -12.34 27.91 -11.50
CA GLY A 180 -11.63 27.70 -10.25
C GLY A 180 -10.14 28.04 -10.33
N THR A 181 -9.57 28.39 -9.18
CA THR A 181 -8.14 28.60 -9.02
C THR A 181 -7.51 27.42 -8.32
N THR A 182 -6.45 26.86 -8.89
CA THR A 182 -5.73 25.73 -8.31
C THR A 182 -4.40 26.21 -7.71
N ALA A 183 -4.22 25.88 -6.44
CA ALA A 183 -2.93 25.97 -5.77
C ALA A 183 -2.31 24.56 -5.71
N VAL A 184 -1.01 24.46 -5.97
CA VAL A 184 -0.24 23.22 -5.94
C VAL A 184 0.75 23.30 -4.78
N TYR A 185 0.72 22.33 -3.91
CA TYR A 185 1.63 22.21 -2.78
C TYR A 185 2.51 20.97 -2.98
N THR A 186 3.82 21.15 -2.92
CA THR A 186 4.77 20.05 -2.90
C THR A 186 5.15 19.76 -1.44
N VAL A 187 4.92 18.54 -1.02
CA VAL A 187 5.26 18.07 0.33
C VAL A 187 6.69 17.55 0.31
N LYS A 188 7.53 18.04 1.21
CA LYS A 188 8.87 17.48 1.36
C LYS A 188 8.74 16.14 2.12
N PRO A 189 9.14 15.01 1.52
CA PRO A 189 9.10 13.73 2.22
C PRO A 189 10.05 13.75 3.43
N GLY A 190 9.64 13.11 4.51
CA GLY A 190 10.52 12.85 5.64
C GLY A 190 11.65 11.91 5.28
N SER A 191 12.76 12.00 6.00
CA SER A 191 13.98 11.20 5.76
C SER A 191 13.99 9.86 6.50
N THR A 192 13.03 9.65 7.41
CA THR A 192 12.93 8.45 8.26
C THR A 192 11.79 7.53 7.80
N GLY A 193 11.60 6.39 8.49
CA GLY A 193 10.58 5.40 8.18
C GLY A 193 9.19 5.98 7.97
N HIS A 194 8.41 5.39 7.06
CA HIS A 194 7.09 5.85 6.64
C HIS A 194 7.06 7.35 6.24
N SER A 195 8.10 7.79 5.50
CA SER A 195 8.27 9.20 5.08
C SER A 195 8.28 10.21 6.23
N GLY A 196 8.84 9.82 7.37
CA GLY A 196 8.91 10.65 8.59
C GLY A 196 7.78 10.40 9.59
N GLY A 197 6.84 9.53 9.27
CA GLY A 197 5.72 9.21 10.16
C GLY A 197 6.16 8.58 11.49
N ASP A 198 7.16 7.70 11.44
CA ASP A 198 7.67 7.03 12.64
C ASP A 198 8.30 8.04 13.61
N GLU A 199 9.06 9.00 13.10
CA GLU A 199 9.64 10.09 13.90
C GLU A 199 8.57 11.02 14.46
N GLY A 200 7.60 11.42 13.61
CA GLY A 200 6.49 12.28 14.01
C GLY A 200 5.65 11.68 15.15
N ILE A 201 5.36 10.39 15.12
CA ILE A 201 4.63 9.69 16.20
C ILE A 201 5.46 9.72 17.49
N MET A 202 6.76 9.51 17.43
CA MET A 202 7.63 9.53 18.60
C MET A 202 7.77 10.95 19.18
N GLU A 203 7.89 11.96 18.35
CA GLU A 203 7.91 13.36 18.78
C GLU A 203 6.60 13.76 19.46
N GLU A 204 5.46 13.40 18.87
CA GLU A 204 4.14 13.64 19.45
C GLU A 204 4.00 12.97 20.82
N PHE A 205 4.36 11.68 20.92
CA PHE A 205 4.33 10.94 22.17
C PHE A 205 5.17 11.59 23.26
N VAL A 206 6.40 12.03 22.92
CA VAL A 206 7.29 12.70 23.86
C VAL A 206 6.72 14.06 24.29
N SER A 207 6.12 14.83 23.36
CA SER A 207 5.48 16.11 23.68
C SER A 207 4.30 15.94 24.64
N ILE A 208 3.48 14.90 24.45
CA ILE A 208 2.39 14.58 25.39
C ILE A 208 2.93 14.24 26.78
N LEU A 209 3.98 13.40 26.87
CA LEU A 209 4.59 13.03 28.14
C LEU A 209 5.19 14.24 28.88
N LYS A 210 5.66 15.25 28.17
CA LYS A 210 6.17 16.49 28.72
C LYS A 210 5.07 17.49 29.09
N GLY A 211 3.82 17.23 28.73
CA GLY A 211 2.70 18.15 28.93
C GLY A 211 2.74 19.38 28.00
N GLU A 212 3.45 19.29 26.88
CA GLU A 212 3.54 20.35 25.85
C GLU A 212 2.34 20.30 24.89
N ARG A 213 1.63 19.17 24.88
CA ARG A 213 0.38 18.90 24.13
C ARG A 213 -0.58 18.03 24.93
N GLU A 214 -1.88 18.12 24.59
CA GLU A 214 -2.95 17.25 25.12
C GLU A 214 -3.20 16.03 24.24
#